data_fb2f6d0ab0c5e9bce13c8682b45300b0
#
_entry.id   fb2f6d0ab0c5e9bce13c8682b45300b0
#
_cell.length_a   1.000
_cell.length_b   1.000
_cell.length_c   1.000
_cell.angle_alpha   90.00
_cell.angle_beta   90.00
_cell.angle_gamma   90.00
#
_symmetry.space_group_name_H-M   'P 1'
#
loop_
_entity.id
_entity.type
_entity.pdbx_description
1 polymer ?
#
loop_
_entity_poly.entity_id
_entity_poly.type
_entity_poly.pdbx_seq_one_letter_code
_entity_poly.pdbx_strand_id
1 'polypeptide(L)'
;LEVGTGSGYQAAVLAAMGCRVTSVERIPELATTAQERLARLGYGDRVEVRVGDGSTGLPGEAPWPFILVAAAAPDVPAVLTDQLADGGRLVIPVGRRYEQVLVLVVREGAALRTSSHGGCVFVPLIGEGGWR
;
A
#
# COMPACT_ATOMS: atom_id res chain seq x y z
N LEU A 1 -3.50 -4.74 3.00
CA LEU A 1 -3.05 -3.40 3.36
C LEU A 1 -2.81 -2.58 2.11
N GLU A 2 -3.37 -1.38 2.05
CA GLU A 2 -3.06 -0.36 1.04
C GLU A 2 -2.32 0.81 1.69
N VAL A 3 -1.25 1.26 1.07
CA VAL A 3 -0.50 2.45 1.49
C VAL A 3 -0.65 3.53 0.43
N GLY A 4 -1.25 4.66 0.80
CA GLY A 4 -1.59 5.76 -0.09
C GLY A 4 -3.03 5.64 -0.64
N THR A 5 -4.00 6.02 0.17
CA THR A 5 -5.44 5.96 -0.20
C THR A 5 -5.78 6.91 -1.35
N GLY A 6 -5.26 8.13 -1.30
CA GLY A 6 -5.56 9.17 -2.27
C GLY A 6 -7.06 9.43 -2.41
N SER A 7 -7.59 9.25 -3.62
CA SER A 7 -9.02 9.41 -3.89
C SER A 7 -9.90 8.26 -3.38
N GLY A 8 -9.31 7.12 -3.00
CA GLY A 8 -10.01 5.89 -2.65
C GLY A 8 -10.34 4.99 -3.85
N TYR A 9 -9.90 5.34 -5.06
CA TYR A 9 -10.20 4.56 -6.27
C TYR A 9 -9.66 3.12 -6.19
N GLN A 10 -8.39 2.94 -5.87
CA GLN A 10 -7.79 1.61 -5.78
C GLN A 10 -8.43 0.78 -4.66
N ALA A 11 -8.71 1.38 -3.50
CA ALA A 11 -9.40 0.72 -2.41
C ALA A 11 -10.80 0.24 -2.83
N ALA A 12 -11.54 1.05 -3.61
CA ALA A 12 -12.84 0.67 -4.16
C ALA A 12 -12.73 -0.52 -5.13
N VAL A 13 -11.72 -0.53 -6.00
CA VAL A 13 -11.48 -1.65 -6.93
C VAL A 13 -11.16 -2.93 -6.16
N LEU A 14 -10.29 -2.86 -5.17
CA LEU A 14 -9.95 -4.01 -4.31
C LEU A 14 -11.19 -4.54 -3.57
N ALA A 15 -12.02 -3.66 -3.03
CA ALA A 15 -13.26 -4.04 -2.37
C ALA A 15 -14.26 -4.69 -3.34
N ALA A 16 -14.39 -4.15 -4.56
CA ALA A 16 -15.21 -4.74 -5.62
C ALA A 16 -14.74 -6.14 -6.04
N MET A 17 -13.43 -6.41 -5.92
CA MET A 17 -12.84 -7.73 -6.15
C MET A 17 -13.06 -8.70 -4.98
N GLY A 18 -13.71 -8.26 -3.89
CA GLY A 18 -13.99 -9.08 -2.71
C GLY A 18 -12.98 -8.96 -1.57
N CYS A 19 -12.00 -8.06 -1.67
CA CYS A 19 -11.02 -7.84 -0.61
C CYS A 19 -11.62 -7.06 0.56
N ARG A 20 -11.12 -7.34 1.78
CA ARG A 20 -11.17 -6.41 2.91
C ARG A 20 -9.92 -5.56 2.88
N VAL A 21 -10.08 -4.25 2.94
CA VAL A 21 -8.98 -3.30 2.76
C VAL A 21 -8.83 -2.45 4.01
N THR A 22 -7.63 -2.41 4.55
CA THR A 22 -7.18 -1.36 5.46
C THR A 22 -6.24 -0.45 4.67
N SER A 23 -6.64 0.80 4.49
CA SER A 23 -5.92 1.79 3.70
C SER A 23 -5.37 2.90 4.59
N VAL A 24 -4.10 3.24 4.42
CA VAL A 24 -3.42 4.29 5.22
C VAL A 24 -3.11 5.49 4.35
N GLU A 25 -3.58 6.67 4.78
CA GLU A 25 -3.33 7.96 4.14
C GLU A 25 -2.68 8.94 5.12
N ARG A 26 -1.59 9.56 4.69
CA ARG A 26 -0.88 10.54 5.53
C ARG A 26 -1.56 11.89 5.63
N ILE A 27 -2.41 12.25 4.66
CA ILE A 27 -3.08 13.54 4.57
C ILE A 27 -4.52 13.40 5.10
N PRO A 28 -4.85 13.98 6.27
CA PRO A 28 -6.15 13.76 6.91
C PRO A 28 -7.36 14.12 6.02
N GLU A 29 -7.26 15.20 5.26
CA GLU A 29 -8.35 15.67 4.39
C GLU A 29 -8.63 14.67 3.26
N LEU A 30 -7.59 14.05 2.70
CA LEU A 30 -7.74 13.00 1.69
C LEU A 30 -8.35 11.75 2.30
N ALA A 31 -7.90 11.35 3.48
CA ALA A 31 -8.44 10.19 4.20
C ALA A 31 -9.94 10.34 4.48
N THR A 32 -10.35 11.49 5.01
CA THR A 32 -11.76 11.79 5.29
C THR A 32 -12.61 11.74 4.02
N THR A 33 -12.17 12.45 2.97
CA THR A 33 -12.89 12.50 1.69
C THR A 33 -13.00 11.12 1.04
N ALA A 34 -11.93 10.33 1.10
CA ALA A 34 -11.95 8.96 0.58
C ALA A 34 -12.91 8.06 1.36
N GLN A 35 -12.89 8.12 2.70
CA GLN A 35 -13.79 7.34 3.54
C GLN A 35 -15.26 7.66 3.26
N GLU A 36 -15.61 8.94 3.14
CA GLU A 36 -16.98 9.39 2.81
C GLU A 36 -17.42 8.90 1.42
N ARG A 37 -16.52 8.98 0.43
CA ARG A 37 -16.77 8.50 -0.93
C ARG A 37 -16.99 7.00 -0.97
N LEU A 38 -16.15 6.23 -0.30
CA LEU A 38 -16.25 4.77 -0.21
C LEU A 38 -17.56 4.34 0.47
N ALA A 39 -17.98 5.04 1.54
CA ALA A 39 -19.24 4.79 2.21
C ALA A 39 -20.43 5.04 1.26
N ARG A 40 -20.43 6.15 0.52
CA ARG A 40 -21.49 6.46 -0.46
C ARG A 40 -21.55 5.43 -1.61
N LEU A 41 -20.43 4.85 -1.99
CA LEU A 41 -20.36 3.80 -3.02
C LEU A 41 -20.72 2.40 -2.51
N GLY A 42 -21.03 2.26 -1.20
CA GLY A 42 -21.40 0.99 -0.60
C GLY A 42 -20.23 0.11 -0.17
N TYR A 43 -19.01 0.66 -0.08
CA TYR A 43 -17.81 -0.08 0.33
C TYR A 43 -17.40 0.17 1.78
N GLY A 44 -18.18 0.92 2.56
CA GLY A 44 -17.84 1.28 3.94
C GLY A 44 -17.59 0.09 4.87
N ASP A 45 -18.27 -1.03 4.63
CA ASP A 45 -18.11 -2.26 5.42
C ASP A 45 -16.86 -3.08 5.03
N ARG A 46 -16.23 -2.76 3.89
CA ARG A 46 -15.08 -3.50 3.35
C ARG A 46 -13.80 -2.72 3.38
N VAL A 47 -13.87 -1.40 3.45
CA VAL A 47 -12.70 -0.52 3.42
C VAL A 47 -12.69 0.35 4.67
N GLU A 48 -11.61 0.27 5.43
CA GLU A 48 -11.29 1.17 6.53
C GLU A 48 -10.13 2.07 6.10
N VAL A 49 -10.33 3.38 6.17
CA VAL A 49 -9.27 4.37 5.90
C VAL A 49 -8.75 4.92 7.22
N ARG A 50 -7.42 4.90 7.38
CA ARG A 50 -6.73 5.40 8.57
C ARG A 50 -5.77 6.52 8.20
N VAL A 51 -5.71 7.53 9.06
CA VAL A 51 -4.71 8.60 8.96
C VAL A 51 -3.41 8.15 9.63
N GLY A 52 -2.29 8.21 8.89
CA GLY A 52 -1.00 7.84 9.45
C GLY A 52 0.12 7.72 8.42
N ASP A 53 1.31 7.37 8.90
CA ASP A 53 2.46 7.07 8.06
C ASP A 53 2.38 5.62 7.56
N GLY A 54 1.86 5.45 6.35
CA GLY A 54 1.75 4.12 5.72
C GLY A 54 3.09 3.49 5.34
N SER A 55 4.18 4.27 5.29
CA SER A 55 5.50 3.73 4.94
C SER A 55 6.05 2.74 5.96
N THR A 56 5.53 2.76 7.17
CA THR A 56 5.84 1.81 8.25
C THR A 56 4.86 0.64 8.32
N GLY A 57 3.84 0.63 7.46
CA GLY A 57 2.76 -0.35 7.51
C GLY A 57 1.91 -0.26 8.77
N LEU A 58 1.36 -1.40 9.16
CA LEU A 58 0.57 -1.58 10.39
C LEU A 58 1.02 -2.85 11.12
N PRO A 59 2.17 -2.81 11.81
CA PRO A 59 2.77 -4.00 12.41
C PRO A 59 1.89 -4.68 13.45
N GLY A 60 1.04 -3.91 14.14
CA GLY A 60 0.09 -4.45 15.14
C GLY A 60 -1.03 -5.31 14.54
N GLU A 61 -1.21 -5.29 13.23
CA GLU A 61 -2.22 -6.08 12.51
C GLU A 61 -1.59 -7.08 11.52
N ALA A 62 -0.27 -7.11 11.46
CA ALA A 62 0.46 -8.10 10.66
C ALA A 62 0.21 -9.53 11.19
N PRO A 63 0.36 -10.59 10.34
CA PRO A 63 0.87 -10.52 8.98
C PRO A 63 -0.21 -10.19 7.94
N TRP A 64 0.21 -9.55 6.83
CA TRP A 64 -0.66 -9.20 5.72
C TRP A 64 -0.48 -10.16 4.54
N PRO A 65 -1.56 -10.72 3.97
CA PRO A 65 -1.46 -11.53 2.75
C PRO A 65 -1.11 -10.70 1.52
N PHE A 66 -1.56 -9.43 1.49
CA PHE A 66 -1.30 -8.50 0.40
C PHE A 66 -1.00 -7.10 0.94
N ILE A 67 0.04 -6.49 0.40
CA ILE A 67 0.38 -5.08 0.63
C ILE A 67 0.52 -4.40 -0.74
N LEU A 68 -0.30 -3.37 -0.98
CA LEU A 68 -0.22 -2.54 -2.17
C LEU A 68 0.21 -1.12 -1.79
N VAL A 69 1.29 -0.64 -2.39
CA VAL A 69 1.80 0.71 -2.13
C VAL A 69 1.59 1.57 -3.37
N ALA A 70 0.75 2.59 -3.25
CA ALA A 70 0.40 3.54 -4.32
C ALA A 70 1.27 4.80 -4.29
N ALA A 71 2.50 4.68 -3.84
CA ALA A 71 3.51 5.73 -3.80
C ALA A 71 4.91 5.11 -3.96
N ALA A 72 5.84 5.82 -4.58
CA ALA A 72 7.16 5.28 -4.90
C ALA A 72 8.17 5.48 -3.77
N ALA A 73 8.89 4.43 -3.42
CA ALA A 73 10.00 4.47 -2.48
C ALA A 73 11.36 4.42 -3.19
N PRO A 74 12.45 4.92 -2.56
CA PRO A 74 13.80 4.77 -3.13
C PRO A 74 14.23 3.30 -3.22
N ASP A 75 13.85 2.50 -2.23
CA ASP A 75 14.07 1.07 -2.12
C ASP A 75 12.83 0.40 -1.52
N VAL A 76 12.75 -0.94 -1.59
CA VAL A 76 11.67 -1.68 -0.92
C VAL A 76 11.84 -1.56 0.59
N PRO A 77 10.86 -0.97 1.33
CA PRO A 77 10.99 -0.83 2.79
C PRO A 77 10.97 -2.21 3.47
N ALA A 78 12.04 -2.55 4.20
CA ALA A 78 12.12 -3.83 4.92
C ALA A 78 10.96 -4.01 5.91
N VAL A 79 10.55 -2.93 6.58
CA VAL A 79 9.44 -2.93 7.51
C VAL A 79 8.11 -3.40 6.89
N LEU A 80 7.89 -3.17 5.59
CA LEU A 80 6.71 -3.67 4.90
C LEU A 80 6.85 -5.15 4.51
N THR A 81 8.03 -5.56 4.07
CA THR A 81 8.26 -6.99 3.76
C THR A 81 8.20 -7.86 5.01
N ASP A 82 8.64 -7.36 6.16
CA ASP A 82 8.57 -8.08 7.43
C ASP A 82 7.12 -8.32 7.90
N GLN A 83 6.18 -7.52 7.42
CA GLN A 83 4.74 -7.66 7.69
C GLN A 83 4.00 -8.58 6.73
N LEU A 84 4.68 -9.17 5.74
CA LEU A 84 4.04 -10.12 4.82
C LEU A 84 3.81 -11.48 5.51
N ALA A 85 2.63 -12.03 5.30
CA ALA A 85 2.34 -13.43 5.59
C ALA A 85 3.19 -14.36 4.71
N ASP A 86 3.34 -15.62 5.10
CA ASP A 86 3.93 -16.63 4.22
C ASP A 86 3.08 -16.78 2.95
N GLY A 87 3.73 -16.76 1.79
CA GLY A 87 3.06 -16.65 0.48
C GLY A 87 2.51 -15.26 0.16
N GLY A 88 2.63 -14.30 1.08
CA GLY A 88 2.15 -12.94 0.92
C GLY A 88 2.91 -12.16 -0.14
N ARG A 89 2.25 -11.13 -0.69
CA ARG A 89 2.76 -10.33 -1.81
C ARG A 89 2.72 -8.85 -1.50
N LEU A 90 3.82 -8.17 -1.78
CA LEU A 90 3.93 -6.72 -1.76
C LEU A 90 4.14 -6.22 -3.19
N VAL A 91 3.35 -5.24 -3.61
CA VAL A 91 3.57 -4.51 -4.87
C VAL A 91 3.86 -3.05 -4.54
N ILE A 92 4.97 -2.54 -5.06
CA ILE A 92 5.46 -1.20 -4.77
C ILE A 92 6.24 -0.62 -5.95
N PRO A 93 6.02 0.66 -6.34
CA PRO A 93 6.93 1.37 -7.24
C PRO A 93 8.24 1.69 -6.52
N VAL A 94 9.37 1.37 -7.16
CA VAL A 94 10.71 1.58 -6.58
C VAL A 94 11.60 2.29 -7.58
N GLY A 95 12.32 3.32 -7.13
CA GLY A 95 13.27 4.03 -7.95
C GLY A 95 13.35 5.52 -7.64
N ARG A 96 13.94 6.27 -8.58
CA ARG A 96 14.09 7.73 -8.47
C ARG A 96 12.75 8.44 -8.68
N ARG A 97 12.69 9.72 -8.30
CA ARG A 97 11.45 10.51 -8.25
C ARG A 97 10.60 10.51 -9.53
N TYR A 98 11.23 10.36 -10.69
CA TYR A 98 10.56 10.38 -12.00
C TYR A 98 10.84 9.13 -12.86
N GLU A 99 11.48 8.14 -12.28
CA GLU A 99 11.87 6.91 -12.96
C GLU A 99 11.79 5.75 -11.96
N GLN A 100 10.71 4.99 -12.03
CA GLN A 100 10.49 3.86 -11.14
C GLN A 100 10.16 2.60 -11.95
N VAL A 101 10.36 1.47 -11.32
CA VAL A 101 9.85 0.17 -11.78
C VAL A 101 8.86 -0.36 -10.77
N LEU A 102 7.82 -1.02 -11.25
CA LEU A 102 6.89 -1.74 -10.40
C LEU A 102 7.54 -3.03 -9.92
N VAL A 103 7.66 -3.19 -8.62
CA VAL A 103 8.33 -4.32 -7.98
C VAL A 103 7.29 -5.19 -7.28
N LEU A 104 7.36 -6.49 -7.50
CA LEU A 104 6.64 -7.51 -6.73
C LEU A 104 7.62 -8.23 -5.81
N VAL A 105 7.29 -8.29 -4.53
CA VAL A 105 7.98 -9.12 -3.54
C VAL A 105 7.04 -10.21 -3.04
N VAL A 106 7.49 -11.44 -3.04
CA VAL A 106 6.75 -12.60 -2.52
C VAL A 106 7.53 -13.20 -1.35
N ARG A 107 6.87 -13.37 -0.23
CA ARG A 107 7.45 -14.09 0.91
C ARG A 107 7.30 -15.60 0.71
N GLU A 108 8.40 -16.31 0.80
CA GLU A 108 8.47 -17.78 0.72
C GLU A 108 9.19 -18.29 1.97
N GLY A 109 8.45 -18.46 3.07
CA GLY A 109 9.03 -18.76 4.38
C GLY A 109 9.93 -17.61 4.89
N ALA A 110 11.19 -17.91 5.14
CA ALA A 110 12.20 -16.90 5.54
C ALA A 110 12.78 -16.12 4.34
N ALA A 111 12.54 -16.55 3.10
CA ALA A 111 13.08 -15.93 1.90
C ALA A 111 12.09 -14.92 1.29
N LEU A 112 12.64 -13.94 0.57
CA LEU A 112 11.90 -12.98 -0.23
C LEU A 112 12.32 -13.13 -1.70
N ARG A 113 11.36 -13.35 -2.58
CA ARG A 113 11.59 -13.37 -4.03
C ARG A 113 11.08 -12.06 -4.63
N THR A 114 11.95 -11.37 -5.35
CA THR A 114 11.67 -10.06 -5.94
C THR A 114 11.71 -10.13 -7.47
N SER A 115 10.74 -9.47 -8.13
CA SER A 115 10.69 -9.35 -9.58
C SER A 115 10.22 -7.96 -10.01
N SER A 116 10.66 -7.50 -11.19
CA SER A 116 10.29 -6.20 -11.76
C SER A 116 9.28 -6.37 -12.88
N HIS A 117 8.29 -5.46 -12.94
CA HIS A 117 7.13 -5.56 -13.82
C HIS A 117 6.86 -4.28 -14.63
N GLY A 118 7.91 -3.67 -15.17
CA GLY A 118 7.82 -2.52 -16.06
C GLY A 118 7.97 -1.17 -15.38
N GLY A 119 8.21 -0.15 -16.21
CA GLY A 119 8.38 1.23 -15.76
C GLY A 119 7.07 1.87 -15.35
N CYS A 120 7.14 2.76 -14.35
CA CYS A 120 6.00 3.52 -13.86
C CYS A 120 6.46 4.85 -13.25
N VAL A 121 5.50 5.74 -12.99
CA VAL A 121 5.75 6.99 -12.26
C VAL A 121 4.62 7.21 -11.27
N PHE A 122 4.96 7.20 -9.98
CA PHE A 122 4.07 7.45 -8.85
C PHE A 122 4.56 8.67 -8.05
N VAL A 123 3.67 9.22 -7.24
CA VAL A 123 4.04 10.23 -6.22
C VAL A 123 4.99 9.60 -5.20
N PRO A 124 5.86 10.38 -4.55
CA PRO A 124 6.79 9.84 -3.56
C PRO A 124 6.07 9.31 -2.31
N LEU A 125 6.51 8.16 -1.84
CA LEU A 125 6.15 7.63 -0.52
C LEU A 125 6.89 8.46 0.54
N ILE A 126 6.18 9.38 1.18
CA ILE A 126 6.75 10.24 2.22
C ILE A 126 6.49 9.61 3.58
N GLY A 127 7.53 9.43 4.37
CA GLY A 127 7.45 8.85 5.70
C GLY A 127 8.77 8.23 6.16
N GLU A 128 8.74 7.61 7.31
CA GLU A 128 9.92 7.01 7.96
C GLU A 128 10.56 5.90 7.10
N GLY A 129 9.74 5.08 6.44
CA GLY A 129 10.18 4.01 5.53
C GLY A 129 10.32 4.43 4.06
N GLY A 130 10.20 5.73 3.73
CA GLY A 130 10.25 6.25 2.38
C GLY A 130 11.16 7.44 2.20
N TRP A 131 10.69 8.43 1.43
CA TRP A 131 11.37 9.72 1.26
C TRP A 131 11.13 10.61 2.48
N ARG A 132 12.11 11.44 2.81
CA ARG A 132 12.01 12.47 3.85
C ARG A 132 11.72 13.84 3.27
#